data_d21979d9162a4091b05f82a5db2639da
#
_entry.id   d21979d9162a4091b05f82a5db2639da
#
_cell.length_a   1.000
_cell.length_b   1.000
_cell.length_c   1.000
_cell.angle_alpha   90.00
_cell.angle_beta   90.00
_cell.angle_gamma   90.00
#
_symmetry.space_group_name_H-M   'P 1'
#
loop_
_entity.id
_entity.type
_entity.pdbx_description
1 polymer ?
#
loop_
_entity_poly.entity_id
_entity_poly.type
_entity_poly.pdbx_seq_one_letter_code
_entity_poly.pdbx_strand_id
1 'polypeptide(L)'
;MDVSFQATLPKGYALEENSLFGIYATCTRAEKVNTNMAENSGIAKYSFTEEAIPYLYKSAEGEAVVGKKGDHNYKFYAFYPYDASVTDLSAIPVNIPATIDWKADDTPDLTMLLAAQATVTSIIAPVPMTFEAVAQCRLTIRIPNTTVPVIKSLKVAPVKESVFKGQLAWSGTYDIFEGKATSNESSGSKSITVNFGSGYTLPEGYTEISFVMGEFKYPSGGLQLQITKGDGTTITKKMFEASEVFAAGSSKVYTLS
;
A
#
# COMPACT_ATOMS: atom_id res chain seq x y z
N MET A 1 -8.77 22.64 -20.71
CA MET A 1 -7.34 22.56 -20.30
C MET A 1 -7.20 21.28 -19.48
N ASP A 2 -6.29 20.41 -19.92
CA ASP A 2 -5.98 19.21 -19.17
C ASP A 2 -5.31 19.59 -17.85
N VAL A 3 -5.74 18.97 -16.76
CA VAL A 3 -5.18 19.21 -15.44
C VAL A 3 -4.03 18.25 -15.22
N SER A 4 -2.91 18.76 -14.75
CA SER A 4 -1.79 17.96 -14.27
C SER A 4 -1.66 18.11 -12.75
N PHE A 5 -0.95 17.16 -12.12
CA PHE A 5 -0.82 17.13 -10.68
C PHE A 5 0.66 17.03 -10.29
N GLN A 6 1.02 17.71 -9.21
CA GLN A 6 2.31 17.56 -8.56
C GLN A 6 2.16 16.56 -7.43
N ALA A 7 2.87 15.43 -7.51
CA ALA A 7 2.76 14.37 -6.54
C ALA A 7 3.81 14.50 -5.43
N THR A 8 3.37 14.38 -4.18
CA THR A 8 4.25 14.18 -3.02
C THR A 8 3.98 12.78 -2.48
N LEU A 9 4.97 11.90 -2.55
CA LEU A 9 4.86 10.52 -2.08
C LEU A 9 5.22 10.40 -0.59
N PRO A 10 4.74 9.35 0.11
CA PRO A 10 5.16 9.07 1.47
C PRO A 10 6.67 8.87 1.55
N LYS A 11 7.26 9.27 2.68
CA LYS A 11 8.71 9.15 2.89
C LYS A 11 9.21 7.72 2.71
N GLY A 12 10.23 7.55 1.86
CA GLY A 12 10.83 6.24 1.56
C GLY A 12 10.00 5.36 0.62
N TYR A 13 8.96 5.92 0.02
CA TYR A 13 8.20 5.27 -1.05
C TYR A 13 8.75 5.73 -2.40
N ALA A 14 9.10 4.79 -3.25
CA ALA A 14 9.54 5.04 -4.62
C ALA A 14 8.57 4.36 -5.59
N LEU A 15 8.33 5.00 -6.71
CA LEU A 15 7.54 4.46 -7.81
C LEU A 15 8.43 4.37 -9.05
N GLU A 16 8.09 3.44 -9.91
CA GLU A 16 8.70 3.35 -11.23
C GLU A 16 8.12 4.42 -12.16
N GLU A 17 8.92 4.85 -13.13
CA GLU A 17 8.46 5.71 -14.22
C GLU A 17 7.26 5.05 -14.92
N ASN A 18 6.25 5.84 -15.25
CA ASN A 18 4.98 5.39 -15.82
C ASN A 18 4.07 4.57 -14.89
N SER A 19 4.32 4.52 -13.59
CA SER A 19 3.34 4.00 -12.63
C SER A 19 1.98 4.68 -12.80
N LEU A 20 0.90 3.90 -12.78
CA LEU A 20 -0.44 4.39 -13.15
C LEU A 20 -1.30 4.72 -11.94
N PHE A 21 -1.93 5.87 -11.99
CA PHE A 21 -2.84 6.41 -10.97
C PHE A 21 -4.26 6.53 -11.52
N GLY A 22 -5.25 6.27 -10.67
CA GLY A 22 -6.63 6.65 -10.91
C GLY A 22 -6.94 8.01 -10.31
N ILE A 23 -7.53 8.93 -11.08
CA ILE A 23 -7.94 10.24 -10.61
C ILE A 23 -9.41 10.46 -10.90
N TYR A 24 -10.17 10.73 -9.84
CA TYR A 24 -11.55 11.22 -9.93
C TYR A 24 -11.57 12.69 -9.56
N ALA A 25 -12.30 13.48 -10.34
CA ALA A 25 -12.36 14.91 -10.11
C ALA A 25 -13.77 15.46 -10.34
N THR A 26 -14.17 16.37 -9.48
CA THR A 26 -15.43 17.10 -9.62
C THR A 26 -15.22 18.60 -9.47
N CYS A 27 -16.12 19.37 -10.05
CA CYS A 27 -16.17 20.83 -9.91
C CYS A 27 -17.61 21.34 -9.86
N THR A 28 -17.79 22.61 -9.59
CA THR A 28 -19.03 23.32 -9.88
C THR A 28 -18.93 23.91 -11.27
N ARG A 29 -19.82 23.49 -12.17
CA ARG A 29 -19.91 23.92 -13.58
C ARG A 29 -21.31 24.42 -13.92
N ALA A 30 -21.43 25.64 -14.34
CA ALA A 30 -22.74 26.25 -14.67
C ALA A 30 -23.79 25.97 -13.57
N GLU A 31 -23.45 26.26 -12.32
CA GLU A 31 -24.26 26.06 -11.09
C GLU A 31 -24.54 24.59 -10.72
N LYS A 32 -24.07 23.61 -11.52
CA LYS A 32 -24.14 22.20 -11.18
C LYS A 32 -22.95 21.81 -10.30
N VAL A 33 -23.20 21.49 -9.05
CA VAL A 33 -22.19 21.03 -8.11
C VAL A 33 -21.81 19.55 -8.38
N ASN A 34 -20.57 19.17 -8.02
CA ASN A 34 -20.03 17.83 -8.19
C ASN A 34 -20.11 17.30 -9.64
N THR A 35 -20.00 18.20 -10.62
CA THR A 35 -19.92 17.79 -12.03
C THR A 35 -18.60 17.05 -12.26
N ASN A 36 -18.66 15.84 -12.79
CA ASN A 36 -17.46 15.06 -13.16
C ASN A 36 -16.66 15.79 -14.25
N MET A 37 -15.37 15.86 -14.08
CA MET A 37 -14.43 16.55 -14.98
C MET A 37 -13.85 15.63 -16.05
N ALA A 38 -13.95 14.30 -15.93
CA ALA A 38 -13.63 13.33 -16.98
C ALA A 38 -14.82 13.22 -17.95
N GLU A 39 -14.54 13.10 -19.26
CA GLU A 39 -15.61 13.18 -20.27
C GLU A 39 -16.49 11.93 -20.35
N ASN A 40 -15.93 10.72 -20.28
CA ASN A 40 -16.68 9.48 -20.50
C ASN A 40 -16.54 8.45 -19.36
N SER A 41 -15.51 8.54 -18.54
CA SER A 41 -15.33 7.63 -17.40
C SER A 41 -15.42 8.35 -16.08
N GLY A 42 -15.75 7.65 -15.03
CA GLY A 42 -15.72 8.22 -13.67
C GLY A 42 -14.30 8.52 -13.20
N ILE A 43 -13.30 7.78 -13.69
CA ILE A 43 -11.92 7.77 -13.20
C ILE A 43 -10.97 7.93 -14.37
N ALA A 44 -10.17 8.99 -14.32
CA ALA A 44 -9.14 9.27 -15.31
C ALA A 44 -7.84 8.51 -14.98
N LYS A 45 -7.11 8.08 -16.00
CA LYS A 45 -5.83 7.35 -15.86
C LYS A 45 -4.66 8.28 -16.11
N TYR A 46 -3.78 8.37 -15.12
CA TYR A 46 -2.60 9.23 -15.13
C TYR A 46 -1.32 8.42 -14.95
N SER A 47 -0.23 8.87 -15.59
CA SER A 47 1.10 8.29 -15.48
C SER A 47 1.98 9.14 -14.59
N PHE A 48 2.74 8.50 -13.72
CA PHE A 48 3.77 9.12 -12.89
C PHE A 48 5.03 9.38 -13.72
N THR A 49 5.63 10.54 -13.50
CA THR A 49 6.93 10.92 -14.08
C THR A 49 7.86 11.35 -12.97
N GLU A 50 9.03 10.69 -12.90
CA GLU A 50 10.08 10.99 -11.93
C GLU A 50 10.95 12.13 -12.45
N GLU A 51 10.55 13.36 -12.18
CA GLU A 51 11.33 14.57 -12.41
C GLU A 51 11.89 15.10 -11.07
N ALA A 52 12.63 16.21 -11.11
CA ALA A 52 13.09 16.90 -9.88
C ALA A 52 11.94 17.20 -8.91
N ILE A 53 10.75 17.40 -9.44
CA ILE A 53 9.47 17.41 -8.73
C ILE A 53 8.59 16.39 -9.45
N PRO A 54 8.11 15.32 -8.77
CA PRO A 54 7.28 14.30 -9.39
C PRO A 54 5.93 14.84 -9.87
N TYR A 55 5.52 14.44 -11.06
CA TYR A 55 4.23 14.82 -11.64
C TYR A 55 3.39 13.63 -12.07
N LEU A 56 2.08 13.88 -12.16
CA LEU A 56 1.13 13.00 -12.80
C LEU A 56 0.58 13.69 -14.05
N TYR A 57 0.81 13.08 -15.20
CA TYR A 57 0.29 13.53 -16.48
C TYR A 57 -0.75 12.54 -17.01
N LYS A 58 -1.65 13.04 -17.83
CA LYS A 58 -2.60 12.18 -18.55
C LYS A 58 -1.86 11.01 -19.22
N SER A 59 -2.28 9.79 -18.93
CA SER A 59 -1.75 8.60 -19.62
C SER A 59 -2.12 8.62 -21.12
N ALA A 60 -1.24 8.09 -21.96
CA ALA A 60 -1.48 8.01 -23.40
C ALA A 60 -2.78 7.29 -23.75
N GLU A 61 -3.18 6.30 -22.95
CA GLU A 61 -4.40 5.51 -23.12
C GLU A 61 -5.56 5.95 -22.22
N GLY A 62 -5.43 7.09 -21.54
CA GLY A 62 -6.40 7.57 -20.57
C GLY A 62 -7.12 8.84 -21.01
N GLU A 63 -8.24 9.12 -20.36
CA GLU A 63 -8.91 10.41 -20.45
C GLU A 63 -8.27 11.43 -19.49
N ALA A 64 -8.29 12.69 -19.89
CA ALA A 64 -7.87 13.76 -19.00
C ALA A 64 -8.99 14.19 -18.06
N VAL A 65 -8.61 14.70 -16.91
CA VAL A 65 -9.45 15.60 -16.13
C VAL A 65 -9.39 16.97 -16.80
N VAL A 66 -10.52 17.47 -17.26
CA VAL A 66 -10.58 18.70 -18.07
C VAL A 66 -11.29 19.83 -17.34
N GLY A 67 -10.54 20.88 -17.01
CA GLY A 67 -11.09 22.13 -16.50
C GLY A 67 -11.61 23.02 -17.65
N LYS A 68 -12.81 23.58 -17.50
CA LYS A 68 -13.45 24.50 -18.45
C LYS A 68 -13.54 25.92 -17.87
N LYS A 69 -13.64 26.90 -18.74
CA LYS A 69 -13.83 28.30 -18.31
C LYS A 69 -15.11 28.43 -17.49
N GLY A 70 -15.00 29.01 -16.31
CA GLY A 70 -16.13 29.21 -15.38
C GLY A 70 -16.31 28.08 -14.36
N ASP A 71 -15.55 26.99 -14.46
CA ASP A 71 -15.51 25.96 -13.43
C ASP A 71 -14.84 26.50 -12.16
N HIS A 72 -15.32 26.07 -11.00
CA HIS A 72 -14.77 26.44 -9.69
C HIS A 72 -15.06 25.35 -8.64
N ASN A 73 -14.47 25.48 -7.44
CA ASN A 73 -14.63 24.54 -6.33
C ASN A 73 -14.27 23.10 -6.73
N TYR A 74 -13.04 22.93 -7.15
CA TYR A 74 -12.54 21.64 -7.60
C TYR A 74 -12.21 20.74 -6.43
N LYS A 75 -12.60 19.46 -6.56
CA LYS A 75 -12.23 18.36 -5.65
C LYS A 75 -11.56 17.27 -6.45
N PHE A 76 -10.41 16.84 -6.02
CA PHE A 76 -9.63 15.78 -6.65
C PHE A 76 -9.39 14.65 -5.65
N TYR A 77 -9.52 13.42 -6.13
CA TYR A 77 -9.30 12.19 -5.41
C TYR A 77 -8.40 11.31 -6.27
N ALA A 78 -7.27 10.86 -5.74
CA ALA A 78 -6.33 10.04 -6.48
C ALA A 78 -5.96 8.80 -5.68
N PHE A 79 -5.75 7.68 -6.38
CA PHE A 79 -5.28 6.43 -5.79
C PHE A 79 -4.25 5.74 -6.68
N TYR A 80 -3.40 4.96 -6.06
CA TYR A 80 -2.39 4.11 -6.70
C TYR A 80 -2.36 2.75 -5.99
N PRO A 81 -2.21 1.63 -6.72
CA PRO A 81 -2.13 1.53 -8.18
C PRO A 81 -3.49 1.74 -8.85
N TYR A 82 -3.48 2.19 -10.10
CA TYR A 82 -4.68 2.23 -10.92
C TYR A 82 -5.17 0.80 -11.21
N ASP A 83 -6.44 0.57 -10.96
CA ASP A 83 -7.14 -0.66 -11.31
C ASP A 83 -8.40 -0.32 -12.11
N ALA A 84 -8.45 -0.82 -13.35
CA ALA A 84 -9.58 -0.57 -14.25
C ALA A 84 -10.90 -1.19 -13.76
N SER A 85 -10.86 -2.14 -12.84
CA SER A 85 -12.05 -2.73 -12.22
C SER A 85 -12.69 -1.84 -11.14
N VAL A 86 -11.94 -0.83 -10.65
CA VAL A 86 -12.46 0.14 -9.68
C VAL A 86 -13.39 1.10 -10.38
N THR A 87 -14.67 0.96 -10.12
CA THR A 87 -15.75 1.84 -10.61
C THR A 87 -16.41 2.65 -9.49
N ASP A 88 -16.19 2.22 -8.24
CA ASP A 88 -16.71 2.86 -7.03
C ASP A 88 -15.55 3.25 -6.11
N LEU A 89 -15.33 4.54 -5.96
CA LEU A 89 -14.27 5.10 -5.13
C LEU A 89 -14.58 5.06 -3.62
N SER A 90 -15.81 4.75 -3.24
CA SER A 90 -16.15 4.43 -1.84
C SER A 90 -15.78 2.98 -1.47
N ALA A 91 -15.32 2.19 -2.44
CA ALA A 91 -15.03 0.76 -2.26
C ALA A 91 -13.78 0.31 -3.02
N ILE A 92 -12.68 1.07 -2.98
CA ILE A 92 -11.40 0.68 -3.59
C ILE A 92 -10.89 -0.59 -2.90
N PRO A 93 -10.60 -1.68 -3.63
CA PRO A 93 -10.15 -2.93 -3.02
C PRO A 93 -8.81 -2.79 -2.28
N VAL A 94 -8.73 -3.38 -1.10
CA VAL A 94 -7.49 -3.57 -0.34
C VAL A 94 -7.33 -5.07 -0.07
N ASN A 95 -6.18 -5.62 -0.41
CA ASN A 95 -5.88 -7.03 -0.16
C ASN A 95 -4.48 -7.21 0.41
N ILE A 96 -4.41 -7.81 1.60
CA ILE A 96 -3.18 -8.17 2.28
C ILE A 96 -3.23 -9.67 2.54
N PRO A 97 -2.49 -10.48 1.77
CA PRO A 97 -2.58 -11.93 1.85
C PRO A 97 -2.02 -12.47 3.18
N ALA A 98 -2.69 -13.49 3.75
CA ALA A 98 -2.20 -14.18 4.94
C ALA A 98 -1.05 -15.15 4.62
N THR A 99 -0.90 -15.53 3.35
CA THR A 99 0.14 -16.43 2.86
C THR A 99 0.76 -15.85 1.61
N ILE A 100 2.09 -15.83 1.57
CA ILE A 100 2.90 -15.35 0.47
C ILE A 100 3.82 -16.48 0.04
N ASP A 101 3.74 -16.89 -1.21
CA ASP A 101 4.67 -17.87 -1.78
C ASP A 101 5.89 -17.13 -2.34
N TRP A 102 7.02 -17.30 -1.66
CA TRP A 102 8.28 -16.68 -2.02
C TRP A 102 8.94 -17.41 -3.19
N LYS A 103 9.42 -16.67 -4.16
CA LYS A 103 10.26 -17.17 -5.24
C LYS A 103 11.56 -16.36 -5.29
N ALA A 104 12.69 -17.02 -5.43
CA ALA A 104 14.00 -16.37 -5.39
C ALA A 104 14.19 -15.31 -6.48
N ASP A 105 13.59 -15.53 -7.65
CA ASP A 105 13.70 -14.68 -8.83
C ASP A 105 12.51 -13.71 -8.99
N ASP A 106 11.60 -13.68 -8.00
CA ASP A 106 10.39 -12.87 -8.03
C ASP A 106 10.46 -11.82 -6.92
N THR A 107 10.52 -10.56 -7.31
CA THR A 107 10.44 -9.46 -6.34
C THR A 107 9.03 -9.46 -5.74
N PRO A 108 8.88 -9.62 -4.42
CA PRO A 108 7.56 -9.62 -3.81
C PRO A 108 6.86 -8.28 -4.11
N ASP A 109 5.57 -8.36 -4.42
CA ASP A 109 4.77 -7.15 -4.59
C ASP A 109 4.66 -6.44 -3.24
N LEU A 110 5.38 -5.32 -3.14
CA LEU A 110 5.39 -4.45 -1.97
C LEU A 110 4.51 -3.22 -2.16
N THR A 111 3.69 -3.25 -3.21
CA THR A 111 2.78 -2.14 -3.52
C THR A 111 1.74 -1.98 -2.42
N MET A 112 1.69 -0.78 -1.87
CA MET A 112 0.66 -0.38 -0.92
C MET A 112 -0.34 0.53 -1.64
N LEU A 113 -1.60 0.46 -1.24
CA LEU A 113 -2.58 1.44 -1.68
C LEU A 113 -2.17 2.83 -1.17
N LEU A 114 -1.96 3.76 -2.10
CA LEU A 114 -1.79 5.18 -1.80
C LEU A 114 -3.07 5.93 -2.17
N ALA A 115 -3.44 6.90 -1.36
CA ALA A 115 -4.55 7.78 -1.64
C ALA A 115 -4.19 9.24 -1.37
N ALA A 116 -4.80 10.14 -2.12
CA ALA A 116 -4.67 11.58 -1.93
C ALA A 116 -5.99 12.29 -2.21
N GLN A 117 -6.19 13.39 -1.52
CA GLN A 117 -7.31 14.31 -1.76
C GLN A 117 -6.78 15.73 -1.86
N ALA A 118 -7.33 16.53 -2.77
CA ALA A 118 -7.04 17.95 -2.86
C ALA A 118 -8.32 18.76 -3.18
N THR A 119 -8.41 19.94 -2.61
CA THR A 119 -9.50 20.89 -2.90
C THR A 119 -8.89 22.24 -3.24
N VAL A 120 -9.23 22.79 -4.41
CA VAL A 120 -8.77 24.09 -4.85
C VAL A 120 -9.93 24.91 -5.40
N THR A 121 -9.87 26.23 -5.25
CA THR A 121 -10.90 27.13 -5.78
C THR A 121 -10.73 27.38 -7.27
N SER A 122 -9.49 27.35 -7.75
CA SER A 122 -9.12 27.55 -9.17
C SER A 122 -7.91 26.72 -9.53
N ILE A 123 -7.78 26.32 -10.80
CA ILE A 123 -6.63 25.62 -11.34
C ILE A 123 -5.74 26.66 -12.05
N ILE A 124 -4.59 26.97 -11.45
CA ILE A 124 -3.63 27.95 -11.99
C ILE A 124 -2.32 27.27 -12.46
N ALA A 125 -1.99 26.13 -11.86
CA ALA A 125 -0.75 25.37 -12.05
C ALA A 125 -1.04 23.88 -11.81
N PRO A 126 -0.07 22.97 -11.88
CA PRO A 126 -0.26 21.60 -11.43
C PRO A 126 -0.83 21.56 -10.00
N VAL A 127 -1.88 20.80 -9.80
CA VAL A 127 -2.54 20.70 -8.49
C VAL A 127 -1.68 19.86 -7.55
N PRO A 128 -1.28 20.38 -6.37
CA PRO A 128 -0.49 19.61 -5.43
C PRO A 128 -1.35 18.50 -4.82
N MET A 129 -0.83 17.26 -4.84
CA MET A 129 -1.44 16.08 -4.23
C MET A 129 -0.44 15.39 -3.33
N THR A 130 -0.74 15.29 -2.04
CA THR A 130 0.07 14.56 -1.06
C THR A 130 -0.56 13.20 -0.86
N PHE A 131 0.18 12.16 -1.24
CA PHE A 131 -0.24 10.78 -1.11
C PHE A 131 0.14 10.20 0.25
N GLU A 132 -0.75 9.42 0.81
CA GLU A 132 -0.53 8.66 2.04
C GLU A 132 -0.82 7.18 1.76
N ALA A 133 -0.04 6.29 2.38
CA ALA A 133 -0.38 4.87 2.35
C ALA A 133 -1.58 4.60 3.25
N VAL A 134 -2.45 3.71 2.81
CA VAL A 134 -3.72 3.45 3.45
C VAL A 134 -3.70 2.10 4.14
N ALA A 135 -3.90 2.10 5.46
CA ALA A 135 -4.13 0.91 6.29
C ALA A 135 -3.08 -0.22 6.17
N GLN A 136 -1.96 0.06 5.51
CA GLN A 136 -0.90 -0.89 5.22
C GLN A 136 0.47 -0.36 5.67
N CYS A 137 1.35 -1.26 6.12
CA CYS A 137 2.74 -0.98 6.44
C CYS A 137 3.66 -2.07 5.89
N ARG A 138 4.96 -1.79 5.82
CA ARG A 138 5.98 -2.74 5.35
C ARG A 138 6.77 -3.31 6.51
N LEU A 139 7.01 -4.61 6.47
CA LEU A 139 7.93 -5.29 7.38
C LEU A 139 9.03 -5.97 6.56
N THR A 140 10.29 -5.74 6.95
CA THR A 140 11.47 -6.40 6.40
C THR A 140 12.13 -7.23 7.49
N ILE A 141 12.35 -8.51 7.23
CA ILE A 141 13.07 -9.44 8.11
C ILE A 141 14.44 -9.70 7.49
N ARG A 142 15.51 -9.40 8.24
CA ARG A 142 16.89 -9.71 7.87
C ARG A 142 17.33 -11.00 8.56
N ILE A 143 17.66 -12.03 7.79
CA ILE A 143 18.03 -13.33 8.30
C ILE A 143 19.48 -13.61 7.90
N PRO A 144 20.41 -13.82 8.86
CA PRO A 144 21.78 -14.23 8.55
C PRO A 144 21.80 -15.72 8.18
N ASN A 145 22.52 -16.08 7.12
CA ASN A 145 22.65 -17.49 6.69
C ASN A 145 23.37 -18.37 7.73
N THR A 146 24.21 -17.78 8.58
CA THR A 146 24.89 -18.46 9.70
C THR A 146 23.90 -18.97 10.75
N THR A 147 22.74 -18.31 10.92
CA THR A 147 21.69 -18.73 11.88
C THR A 147 20.69 -19.68 11.23
N VAL A 148 20.35 -19.43 9.96
CA VAL A 148 19.38 -20.23 9.20
C VAL A 148 19.93 -20.44 7.79
N PRO A 149 20.71 -21.51 7.53
CA PRO A 149 21.25 -21.72 6.19
C PRO A 149 20.20 -22.11 5.15
N VAL A 150 19.12 -22.77 5.57
CA VAL A 150 17.98 -23.14 4.70
C VAL A 150 16.68 -22.83 5.42
N ILE A 151 15.77 -22.12 4.76
CA ILE A 151 14.45 -21.73 5.28
C ILE A 151 13.34 -22.39 4.48
N LYS A 152 12.30 -22.92 5.14
CA LYS A 152 11.05 -23.43 4.54
C LYS A 152 9.90 -22.49 4.70
N SER A 153 9.76 -21.85 5.86
CA SER A 153 8.73 -20.84 6.08
C SER A 153 9.14 -19.83 7.14
N LEU A 154 8.54 -18.67 7.02
CA LEU A 154 8.61 -17.59 8.00
C LEU A 154 7.20 -17.19 8.36
N LYS A 155 6.86 -17.14 9.66
CA LYS A 155 5.55 -16.70 10.15
C LYS A 155 5.73 -15.54 11.12
N VAL A 156 4.99 -14.46 10.88
CA VAL A 156 4.84 -13.34 11.81
C VAL A 156 3.48 -13.42 12.47
N ALA A 157 3.43 -13.34 13.78
CA ALA A 157 2.19 -13.41 14.55
C ALA A 157 2.33 -12.62 15.86
N PRO A 158 1.24 -12.20 16.50
CA PRO A 158 1.29 -11.64 17.85
C PRO A 158 1.74 -12.68 18.87
N VAL A 159 2.52 -12.26 19.85
CA VAL A 159 2.95 -13.13 20.99
C VAL A 159 1.75 -13.66 21.76
N LYS A 160 0.72 -12.84 21.92
CA LYS A 160 -0.55 -13.21 22.60
C LYS A 160 -1.71 -13.02 21.63
N GLU A 161 -1.98 -14.03 20.82
CA GLU A 161 -3.02 -13.99 19.79
C GLU A 161 -4.44 -13.78 20.36
N SER A 162 -4.74 -14.34 21.54
CA SER A 162 -6.07 -14.24 22.16
C SER A 162 -6.49 -12.82 22.52
N VAL A 163 -5.53 -11.93 22.78
CA VAL A 163 -5.79 -10.53 23.17
C VAL A 163 -5.49 -9.54 22.04
N PHE A 164 -4.90 -9.99 20.94
CA PHE A 164 -4.66 -9.18 19.77
C PHE A 164 -5.97 -8.95 19.01
N LYS A 165 -6.41 -7.70 18.91
CA LYS A 165 -7.66 -7.32 18.24
C LYS A 165 -7.47 -6.88 16.78
N GLY A 166 -6.22 -6.72 16.32
CA GLY A 166 -5.89 -6.36 14.95
C GLY A 166 -5.83 -7.57 14.01
N GLN A 167 -5.66 -7.30 12.76
CA GLN A 167 -5.41 -8.28 11.69
C GLN A 167 -4.12 -7.89 10.98
N LEU A 168 -3.19 -8.83 10.81
CA LEU A 168 -1.96 -8.60 10.06
C LEU A 168 -2.18 -8.77 8.55
N ALA A 169 -3.12 -9.63 8.19
CA ALA A 169 -3.57 -9.85 6.82
C ALA A 169 -5.09 -9.76 6.77
N TRP A 170 -5.62 -9.11 5.74
CA TRP A 170 -7.07 -8.95 5.55
C TRP A 170 -7.38 -8.49 4.12
N SER A 171 -8.60 -8.72 3.68
CA SER A 171 -9.16 -8.09 2.50
C SER A 171 -10.34 -7.19 2.87
N GLY A 172 -10.60 -6.18 2.07
CA GLY A 172 -11.66 -5.22 2.32
C GLY A 172 -11.65 -4.10 1.32
N THR A 173 -12.12 -2.94 1.73
CA THR A 173 -12.23 -1.76 0.88
C THR A 173 -11.73 -0.50 1.58
N TYR A 174 -11.34 0.48 0.77
CA TYR A 174 -11.03 1.83 1.21
C TYR A 174 -12.00 2.81 0.55
N ASP A 175 -12.66 3.60 1.38
CA ASP A 175 -13.48 4.74 0.94
C ASP A 175 -12.59 5.97 0.88
N ILE A 176 -12.31 6.45 -0.35
CA ILE A 176 -11.44 7.61 -0.54
C ILE A 176 -12.10 8.91 -0.10
N PHE A 177 -13.44 8.98 -0.11
CA PHE A 177 -14.15 10.19 0.28
C PHE A 177 -14.14 10.39 1.80
N GLU A 178 -14.27 9.28 2.55
CA GLU A 178 -14.25 9.29 4.02
C GLU A 178 -12.83 9.11 4.58
N GLY A 179 -11.84 8.72 3.74
CA GLY A 179 -10.49 8.42 4.18
C GLY A 179 -10.43 7.19 5.10
N LYS A 180 -11.28 6.18 4.88
CA LYS A 180 -11.48 5.07 5.81
C LYS A 180 -11.36 3.71 5.13
N ALA A 181 -10.52 2.85 5.71
CA ALA A 181 -10.46 1.43 5.35
C ALA A 181 -11.46 0.61 6.18
N THR A 182 -12.09 -0.36 5.54
CA THR A 182 -13.00 -1.32 6.17
C THR A 182 -12.57 -2.73 5.81
N SER A 183 -12.13 -3.50 6.81
CA SER A 183 -11.76 -4.91 6.62
C SER A 183 -13.00 -5.79 6.60
N ASN A 184 -12.97 -6.83 5.76
CA ASN A 184 -13.89 -7.94 5.86
C ASN A 184 -13.43 -8.84 7.01
N GLU A 185 -14.13 -8.82 8.15
CA GLU A 185 -13.75 -9.56 9.37
C GLU A 185 -13.62 -11.07 9.14
N SER A 186 -14.38 -11.64 8.21
CA SER A 186 -14.33 -13.07 7.89
C SER A 186 -13.06 -13.49 7.12
N SER A 187 -12.36 -12.56 6.48
CA SER A 187 -11.14 -12.83 5.69
C SER A 187 -9.85 -12.51 6.44
N GLY A 188 -9.94 -11.97 7.66
CA GLY A 188 -8.78 -11.48 8.39
C GLY A 188 -7.98 -12.58 9.08
N SER A 189 -6.64 -12.45 9.05
CA SER A 189 -5.70 -13.30 9.78
C SER A 189 -4.85 -12.49 10.74
N LYS A 190 -4.61 -13.04 11.91
CA LYS A 190 -3.67 -12.50 12.90
C LYS A 190 -2.22 -12.84 12.60
N SER A 191 -1.95 -13.58 11.52
CA SER A 191 -0.58 -13.93 11.13
C SER A 191 -0.40 -13.81 9.62
N ILE A 192 0.87 -13.60 9.23
CA ILE A 192 1.32 -13.71 7.84
C ILE A 192 2.38 -14.80 7.77
N THR A 193 2.26 -15.66 6.79
CA THR A 193 3.22 -16.74 6.52
C THR A 193 3.84 -16.54 5.14
N VAL A 194 5.17 -16.54 5.08
CA VAL A 194 5.93 -16.57 3.82
C VAL A 194 6.45 -17.99 3.64
N ASN A 195 6.09 -18.64 2.54
CA ASN A 195 6.47 -20.01 2.20
C ASN A 195 7.60 -20.00 1.18
N PHE A 196 8.59 -20.84 1.41
CA PHE A 196 9.75 -21.04 0.53
C PHE A 196 9.74 -22.42 -0.15
N GLY A 197 8.55 -23.01 -0.29
CA GLY A 197 8.37 -24.32 -0.94
C GLY A 197 9.11 -25.44 -0.23
N SER A 198 9.90 -26.22 -0.99
CA SER A 198 10.72 -27.31 -0.44
C SER A 198 11.89 -26.85 0.43
N GLY A 199 12.21 -25.58 0.40
CA GLY A 199 13.29 -24.91 1.13
C GLY A 199 14.11 -24.03 0.21
N TYR A 200 14.52 -22.88 0.73
CA TYR A 200 15.38 -21.91 0.06
C TYR A 200 16.70 -21.79 0.81
N THR A 201 17.82 -22.02 0.11
CA THR A 201 19.15 -21.83 0.65
C THR A 201 19.48 -20.35 0.67
N LEU A 202 19.71 -19.79 1.85
CA LEU A 202 20.06 -18.38 1.98
C LEU A 202 21.48 -18.13 1.47
N PRO A 203 21.68 -17.08 0.66
CA PRO A 203 23.01 -16.68 0.22
C PRO A 203 23.87 -16.22 1.41
N GLU A 204 25.17 -16.10 1.20
CA GLU A 204 26.11 -15.61 2.22
C GLU A 204 25.75 -14.21 2.68
N GLY A 205 25.86 -13.95 3.98
CA GLY A 205 25.51 -12.69 4.61
C GLY A 205 24.06 -12.66 5.11
N TYR A 206 23.33 -11.65 4.76
CA TYR A 206 21.92 -11.46 5.16
C TYR A 206 20.99 -11.57 3.95
N THR A 207 19.87 -12.27 4.14
CA THR A 207 18.73 -12.22 3.21
C THR A 207 17.65 -11.31 3.79
N GLU A 208 17.17 -10.38 2.99
CA GLU A 208 16.04 -9.52 3.32
C GLU A 208 14.75 -10.12 2.73
N ILE A 209 13.76 -10.31 3.58
CA ILE A 209 12.43 -10.78 3.21
C ILE A 209 11.45 -9.67 3.59
N SER A 210 10.92 -9.00 2.59
CA SER A 210 9.98 -7.88 2.78
C SER A 210 8.58 -8.28 2.35
N PHE A 211 7.56 -7.79 3.06
CA PHE A 211 6.15 -7.95 2.73
C PHE A 211 5.32 -6.82 3.31
N VAL A 212 4.12 -6.66 2.76
CA VAL A 212 3.11 -5.71 3.24
C VAL A 212 2.21 -6.40 4.25
N MET A 213 1.84 -5.68 5.30
CA MET A 213 0.91 -6.14 6.34
C MET A 213 -0.05 -5.01 6.74
N GLY A 214 -1.15 -5.36 7.41
CA GLY A 214 -2.09 -4.39 7.95
C GLY A 214 -1.44 -3.50 9.02
N GLU A 215 -1.87 -2.26 9.07
CA GLU A 215 -1.52 -1.37 10.17
C GLU A 215 -2.16 -1.83 11.48
N PHE A 216 -1.50 -1.60 12.61
CA PHE A 216 -2.08 -1.84 13.93
C PHE A 216 -1.36 -1.05 15.02
N LYS A 217 -2.06 -0.86 16.13
CA LYS A 217 -1.51 -0.23 17.33
C LYS A 217 -1.43 -1.27 18.44
N TYR A 218 -0.28 -1.32 19.13
CA TYR A 218 -0.10 -2.06 20.38
C TYR A 218 -0.47 -3.56 20.30
N PRO A 219 0.32 -4.38 19.59
CA PRO A 219 0.15 -5.81 19.71
C PRO A 219 0.44 -6.23 21.15
N SER A 220 -0.57 -6.69 21.88
CA SER A 220 -0.41 -7.13 23.26
C SER A 220 0.67 -8.20 23.37
N GLY A 221 1.77 -7.89 24.07
CA GLY A 221 2.94 -8.77 24.19
C GLY A 221 3.92 -8.67 23.01
N GLY A 222 3.66 -7.82 21.99
CA GLY A 222 4.52 -7.64 20.83
C GLY A 222 4.27 -8.66 19.72
N LEU A 223 5.12 -8.61 18.68
CA LEU A 223 5.15 -9.59 17.59
C LEU A 223 6.26 -10.61 17.80
N GLN A 224 6.02 -11.82 17.33
CA GLN A 224 7.01 -12.89 17.25
C GLN A 224 7.22 -13.35 15.81
N LEU A 225 8.43 -13.77 15.53
CA LEU A 225 8.87 -14.43 14.32
C LEU A 225 9.04 -15.92 14.61
N GLN A 226 8.46 -16.77 13.77
CA GLN A 226 8.69 -18.20 13.75
C GLN A 226 9.34 -18.56 12.40
N ILE A 227 10.46 -19.23 12.43
CA ILE A 227 11.18 -19.67 11.23
C ILE A 227 11.26 -21.20 11.26
N THR A 228 10.70 -21.85 10.24
CA THR A 228 10.92 -23.28 10.00
C THR A 228 12.12 -23.44 9.10
N LYS A 229 13.15 -24.14 9.61
CA LYS A 229 14.39 -24.42 8.88
C LYS A 229 14.21 -25.57 7.88
N GLY A 230 15.22 -25.75 7.03
CA GLY A 230 15.28 -26.88 6.08
C GLY A 230 15.14 -28.26 6.70
N ASP A 231 15.69 -28.47 7.89
CA ASP A 231 15.58 -29.70 8.68
C ASP A 231 14.23 -29.90 9.39
N GLY A 232 13.30 -28.93 9.26
CA GLY A 232 11.99 -28.96 9.90
C GLY A 232 11.97 -28.41 11.33
N THR A 233 13.11 -28.07 11.93
CA THR A 233 13.13 -27.42 13.25
C THR A 233 12.64 -25.96 13.17
N THR A 234 12.10 -25.45 14.27
CA THR A 234 11.56 -24.09 14.32
C THR A 234 12.33 -23.23 15.32
N ILE A 235 12.67 -22.02 14.90
CA ILE A 235 13.14 -20.95 15.77
C ILE A 235 11.97 -20.01 16.02
N THR A 236 11.75 -19.63 17.28
CA THR A 236 10.80 -18.59 17.65
C THR A 236 11.52 -17.46 18.38
N LYS A 237 11.35 -16.23 17.91
CA LYS A 237 11.93 -15.02 18.48
C LYS A 237 10.88 -13.94 18.64
N LYS A 238 10.88 -13.22 19.75
CA LYS A 238 10.14 -11.98 19.88
C LYS A 238 10.84 -10.90 19.05
N MET A 239 10.09 -10.21 18.20
CA MET A 239 10.63 -9.19 17.29
C MET A 239 10.49 -7.77 17.86
N PHE A 240 9.28 -7.42 18.27
CA PHE A 240 8.93 -6.07 18.67
C PHE A 240 8.20 -6.08 20.01
N GLU A 241 8.39 -5.01 20.77
CA GLU A 241 7.74 -4.83 22.07
C GLU A 241 6.24 -4.46 21.91
N ALA A 242 5.50 -4.61 23.01
CA ALA A 242 4.06 -4.34 23.03
C ALA A 242 3.66 -2.89 22.74
N SER A 243 4.60 -1.94 22.86
CA SER A 243 4.37 -0.51 22.62
C SER A 243 4.62 -0.07 21.19
N GLU A 244 5.11 -0.96 20.32
CA GLU A 244 5.40 -0.59 18.91
C GLU A 244 4.12 -0.31 18.13
N VAL A 245 4.19 0.76 17.33
CA VAL A 245 3.11 1.16 16.41
C VAL A 245 3.53 0.87 14.98
N PHE A 246 2.65 0.21 14.25
CA PHE A 246 2.78 -0.07 12.83
C PHE A 246 1.73 0.78 12.10
N ALA A 247 2.05 2.06 11.92
CA ALA A 247 1.17 2.99 11.23
C ALA A 247 1.19 2.76 9.73
N ALA A 248 0.12 3.16 9.05
CA ALA A 248 0.06 3.16 7.59
C ALA A 248 1.27 3.90 6.99
N GLY A 249 1.84 3.36 5.93
CA GLY A 249 3.03 3.89 5.25
C GLY A 249 4.35 3.70 6.00
N SER A 250 4.33 3.18 7.25
CA SER A 250 5.57 2.92 7.97
C SER A 250 6.31 1.71 7.41
N SER A 251 7.63 1.72 7.55
CA SER A 251 8.51 0.58 7.24
C SER A 251 9.30 0.23 8.50
N LYS A 252 9.26 -1.03 8.88
CA LYS A 252 9.99 -1.57 10.03
C LYS A 252 10.95 -2.65 9.57
N VAL A 253 12.13 -2.69 10.16
CA VAL A 253 13.16 -3.71 9.90
C VAL A 253 13.46 -4.44 11.18
N TYR A 254 13.45 -5.78 11.11
CA TYR A 254 13.90 -6.65 12.17
C TYR A 254 15.08 -7.49 11.70
N THR A 255 16.17 -7.53 12.48
CA THR A 255 17.33 -8.39 12.20
C THR A 255 17.34 -9.54 13.19
N LEU A 256 17.29 -10.78 12.67
CA LEU A 256 17.43 -11.99 13.48
C LEU A 256 18.87 -12.09 14.00
N SER A 257 19.01 -12.22 15.29
CA SER A 257 20.29 -12.40 16.00
C SER A 257 20.38 -13.79 16.64
#